data_5920895bc9ce7f51f0d8501ebfab95c7
#
_entry.id   5920895bc9ce7f51f0d8501ebfab95c7
#
_cell.length_a   1.000
_cell.length_b   1.000
_cell.length_c   1.000
_cell.angle_alpha   90.00
_cell.angle_beta   90.00
_cell.angle_gamma   90.00
#
_symmetry.space_group_name_H-M   'P 1'
#
loop_
_entity.id
_entity.type
_entity.pdbx_description
1 polymer ?
#
loop_
_entity_poly.entity_id
_entity_poly.type
_entity_poly.pdbx_seq_one_letter_code
_entity_poly.pdbx_strand_id
1 'polypeptide(L)'
;YDLAHFLSENGKGLFINEQDALAGEAYIVAANLSEYQQKLQVRLAAPVDIEQLVAWKLISFKQIKQLNYDTKTQRISAKQQTVYGAIVLSEKPSNEKITHDAIATLWQQQIQRYGLSYLNWCDDDQKLLRRWRWITQTQQHLNFPKIEESDLVQNISQWLAPFIGDIKNKNQ
;
A
#
# COMPACT_ATOMS: atom_id res chain seq x y z
N TYR A 1 -15.41 -5.96 -14.09
CA TYR A 1 -14.19 -6.19 -14.89
C TYR A 1 -14.48 -5.72 -16.30
N ASP A 2 -13.72 -4.76 -16.78
CA ASP A 2 -13.81 -4.30 -18.17
C ASP A 2 -12.94 -5.22 -19.02
N LEU A 3 -13.57 -6.06 -19.84
CA LEU A 3 -12.91 -7.10 -20.64
C LEU A 3 -11.99 -6.55 -21.74
N ALA A 4 -12.05 -5.27 -22.00
CA ALA A 4 -11.28 -4.58 -23.04
C ALA A 4 -10.06 -3.80 -22.51
N HIS A 5 -9.82 -3.79 -21.20
CA HIS A 5 -8.72 -3.08 -20.56
C HIS A 5 -7.67 -4.03 -19.99
N PHE A 6 -6.42 -3.70 -20.26
CA PHE A 6 -5.24 -4.46 -19.81
C PHE A 6 -4.29 -3.54 -19.07
N LEU A 7 -3.49 -4.13 -18.18
CA LEU A 7 -2.38 -3.45 -17.51
C LEU A 7 -1.08 -3.95 -18.12
N SER A 8 -0.22 -3.03 -18.57
CA SER A 8 1.11 -3.39 -19.06
C SER A 8 2.10 -3.65 -17.91
N GLU A 9 3.21 -4.31 -18.23
CA GLU A 9 4.30 -4.59 -17.27
C GLU A 9 4.80 -3.33 -16.55
N ASN A 10 4.83 -2.20 -17.26
CA ASN A 10 5.29 -0.92 -16.70
C ASN A 10 4.18 -0.09 -16.03
N GLY A 11 3.00 -0.68 -15.78
CA GLY A 11 1.89 -0.06 -15.06
C GLY A 11 1.02 0.86 -15.88
N LYS A 12 1.17 0.90 -17.20
CA LYS A 12 0.30 1.70 -18.07
C LYS A 12 -0.96 0.93 -18.44
N GLY A 13 -2.10 1.61 -18.41
CA GLY A 13 -3.37 1.07 -18.92
C GLY A 13 -3.37 0.99 -20.43
N LEU A 14 -3.76 -0.15 -20.98
CA LEU A 14 -3.94 -0.40 -22.40
C LEU A 14 -5.40 -0.76 -22.66
N PHE A 15 -5.90 -0.45 -23.84
CA PHE A 15 -7.24 -0.88 -24.22
C PHE A 15 -7.26 -1.46 -25.64
N ILE A 16 -8.21 -2.37 -25.87
CA ILE A 16 -8.56 -2.92 -27.18
C ILE A 16 -10.03 -2.58 -27.48
N ASN A 17 -10.48 -2.87 -28.71
CA ASN A 17 -11.89 -2.77 -29.00
C ASN A 17 -12.66 -3.88 -28.24
N GLU A 18 -13.82 -3.57 -27.67
CA GLU A 18 -14.66 -4.54 -26.96
C GLU A 18 -15.13 -5.70 -27.84
N GLN A 19 -15.18 -5.48 -29.16
CA GLN A 19 -15.54 -6.51 -30.14
C GLN A 19 -14.34 -7.32 -30.64
N ASP A 20 -13.13 -7.03 -30.16
CA ASP A 20 -11.93 -7.77 -30.54
C ASP A 20 -11.97 -9.19 -29.94
N ALA A 21 -11.49 -10.16 -30.71
CA ALA A 21 -11.40 -11.54 -30.26
C ALA A 21 -10.52 -11.73 -29.01
N LEU A 22 -9.63 -10.78 -28.73
CA LEU A 22 -8.77 -10.78 -27.55
C LEU A 22 -9.43 -10.14 -26.31
N ALA A 23 -10.65 -9.59 -26.46
CA ALA A 23 -11.40 -9.09 -25.31
C ALA A 23 -11.78 -10.27 -24.40
N GLY A 24 -11.37 -10.18 -23.11
CA GLY A 24 -11.59 -11.25 -22.16
C GLY A 24 -10.43 -12.23 -22.01
N GLU A 25 -9.39 -12.16 -22.84
CA GLU A 25 -8.17 -12.91 -22.63
C GLU A 25 -7.48 -12.47 -21.34
N ALA A 26 -6.92 -13.46 -20.60
CA ALA A 26 -6.24 -13.14 -19.34
C ALA A 26 -4.94 -12.37 -19.57
N TYR A 27 -4.21 -12.75 -20.63
CA TYR A 27 -2.91 -12.16 -20.95
C TYR A 27 -2.73 -12.06 -22.46
N ILE A 28 -2.17 -10.90 -22.89
CA ILE A 28 -1.83 -10.66 -24.27
C ILE A 28 -0.41 -10.11 -24.38
N VAL A 29 0.26 -10.40 -25.50
CA VAL A 29 1.48 -9.71 -25.89
C VAL A 29 1.11 -8.67 -26.96
N ALA A 30 1.30 -7.41 -26.65
CA ALA A 30 1.04 -6.31 -27.55
C ALA A 30 2.31 -5.99 -28.34
N ALA A 31 2.26 -6.18 -29.65
CA ALA A 31 3.36 -5.90 -30.57
C ALA A 31 3.31 -4.47 -31.14
N ASN A 32 2.13 -3.87 -31.20
CA ASN A 32 1.95 -2.50 -31.71
C ASN A 32 0.91 -1.75 -30.86
N LEU A 33 1.31 -0.54 -30.45
CA LEU A 33 0.49 0.37 -29.66
C LEU A 33 0.36 1.70 -30.41
N SER A 34 -0.79 2.32 -30.32
CA SER A 34 -1.01 3.68 -30.78
C SER A 34 -1.66 4.52 -29.70
N GLU A 35 -1.38 5.81 -29.67
CA GLU A 35 -2.08 6.72 -28.80
C GLU A 35 -3.39 7.17 -29.46
N TYR A 36 -4.49 7.04 -28.73
CA TYR A 36 -5.80 7.51 -29.13
C TYR A 36 -6.49 8.16 -27.93
N GLN A 37 -6.83 9.45 -28.06
CA GLN A 37 -7.47 10.23 -26.99
C GLN A 37 -6.75 10.13 -25.64
N GLN A 38 -5.44 10.28 -25.63
CA GLN A 38 -4.56 10.16 -24.45
C GLN A 38 -4.56 8.77 -23.77
N LYS A 39 -5.07 7.75 -24.46
CA LYS A 39 -5.05 6.36 -24.02
C LYS A 39 -4.19 5.53 -24.99
N LEU A 40 -3.56 4.50 -24.49
CA LEU A 40 -2.77 3.56 -25.30
C LEU A 40 -3.69 2.47 -25.85
N GLN A 41 -3.92 2.49 -27.16
CA GLN A 41 -4.68 1.47 -27.86
C GLN A 41 -3.76 0.40 -28.42
N VAL A 42 -4.08 -0.85 -28.18
CA VAL A 42 -3.42 -2.01 -28.79
C VAL A 42 -3.91 -2.17 -30.22
N ARG A 43 -2.97 -2.21 -31.18
CA ARG A 43 -3.26 -2.38 -32.60
C ARG A 43 -2.95 -3.77 -33.12
N LEU A 44 -1.95 -4.40 -32.53
CA LEU A 44 -1.55 -5.76 -32.83
C LEU A 44 -1.16 -6.47 -31.56
N ALA A 45 -1.81 -7.57 -31.28
CA ALA A 45 -1.53 -8.40 -30.14
C ALA A 45 -1.84 -9.87 -30.43
N ALA A 46 -1.34 -10.75 -29.58
CA ALA A 46 -1.67 -12.15 -29.57
C ALA A 46 -1.95 -12.62 -28.14
N PRO A 47 -2.86 -13.59 -27.94
CA PRO A 47 -3.03 -14.20 -26.64
C PRO A 47 -1.77 -14.98 -26.28
N VAL A 48 -1.46 -15.04 -24.97
CA VAL A 48 -0.27 -15.70 -24.50
C VAL A 48 -0.53 -16.51 -23.25
N ASP A 49 0.11 -17.68 -23.20
CA ASP A 49 0.18 -18.51 -22.02
C ASP A 49 1.42 -18.12 -21.21
N ILE A 50 1.19 -17.57 -20.03
CA ILE A 50 2.27 -17.15 -19.11
C ILE A 50 3.16 -18.33 -18.69
N GLU A 51 2.61 -19.52 -18.50
CA GLU A 51 3.37 -20.70 -18.10
C GLU A 51 4.38 -21.10 -19.19
N GLN A 52 4.00 -20.99 -20.45
CA GLN A 52 4.91 -21.20 -21.57
C GLN A 52 6.03 -20.16 -21.64
N LEU A 53 5.72 -18.88 -21.40
CA LEU A 53 6.74 -17.82 -21.39
C LEU A 53 7.79 -18.06 -20.28
N VAL A 54 7.35 -18.55 -19.13
CA VAL A 54 8.27 -18.93 -18.04
C VAL A 54 9.12 -20.15 -18.42
N ALA A 55 8.50 -21.18 -18.98
CA ALA A 55 9.20 -22.39 -19.42
C ALA A 55 10.29 -22.07 -20.45
N TRP A 56 10.03 -21.12 -21.33
CA TRP A 56 11.00 -20.63 -22.33
C TRP A 56 12.00 -19.60 -21.76
N LYS A 57 11.91 -19.26 -20.46
CA LYS A 57 12.75 -18.27 -19.79
C LYS A 57 12.70 -16.86 -20.41
N LEU A 58 11.61 -16.53 -21.07
CA LEU A 58 11.38 -15.21 -21.67
C LEU A 58 10.96 -14.17 -20.61
N ILE A 59 10.31 -14.62 -19.55
CA ILE A 59 9.93 -13.79 -18.40
C ILE A 59 10.33 -14.48 -17.09
N SER A 60 10.55 -13.68 -16.06
CA SER A 60 10.80 -14.16 -14.70
C SER A 60 9.90 -13.44 -13.71
N PHE A 61 9.37 -14.18 -12.76
CA PHE A 61 8.52 -13.65 -11.71
C PHE A 61 9.31 -13.25 -10.49
N LYS A 62 8.82 -12.21 -9.83
CA LYS A 62 9.28 -11.85 -8.49
C LYS A 62 8.21 -12.16 -7.48
N GLN A 63 8.62 -12.72 -6.35
CA GLN A 63 7.74 -12.82 -5.20
C GLN A 63 7.97 -11.62 -4.31
N ILE A 64 6.93 -10.85 -4.08
CA ILE A 64 6.94 -9.72 -3.17
C ILE A 64 6.00 -9.97 -2.01
N LYS A 65 6.39 -9.49 -0.83
CA LYS A 65 5.53 -9.48 0.34
C LYS A 65 4.96 -8.09 0.48
N GLN A 66 3.65 -8.02 0.54
CA GLN A 66 2.95 -6.77 0.73
C GLN A 66 2.16 -6.83 2.02
N LEU A 67 2.36 -5.83 2.87
CA LEU A 67 1.48 -5.60 3.99
C LEU A 67 0.29 -4.80 3.51
N ASN A 68 -0.88 -5.25 3.89
CA ASN A 68 -2.12 -4.56 3.59
C ASN A 68 -2.85 -4.22 4.88
N TYR A 69 -3.26 -2.97 5.00
CA TYR A 69 -4.18 -2.54 6.03
C TYR A 69 -5.60 -2.51 5.45
N ASP A 70 -6.45 -3.40 5.94
CA ASP A 70 -7.85 -3.42 5.57
C ASP A 70 -8.62 -2.38 6.39
N THR A 71 -9.08 -1.34 5.74
CA THR A 71 -9.83 -0.24 6.38
C THR A 71 -11.18 -0.67 6.93
N LYS A 72 -11.80 -1.73 6.40
CA LYS A 72 -13.09 -2.23 6.88
C LYS A 72 -12.94 -3.03 8.15
N THR A 73 -11.98 -3.95 8.18
CA THR A 73 -11.73 -4.80 9.36
C THR A 73 -10.73 -4.18 10.34
N GLN A 74 -10.07 -3.08 9.95
CA GLN A 74 -9.03 -2.37 10.71
C GLN A 74 -7.86 -3.29 11.12
N ARG A 75 -7.54 -4.27 10.27
CA ARG A 75 -6.48 -5.26 10.51
C ARG A 75 -5.37 -5.17 9.50
N ILE A 76 -4.16 -5.44 10.00
CA ILE A 76 -2.97 -5.63 9.16
C ILE A 76 -2.89 -7.11 8.78
N SER A 77 -2.72 -7.36 7.50
CA SER A 77 -2.48 -8.68 6.94
C SER A 77 -1.28 -8.67 6.01
N ALA A 78 -0.57 -9.77 5.93
CA ALA A 78 0.49 -9.96 4.96
C ALA A 78 -0.05 -10.79 3.79
N LYS A 79 0.28 -10.36 2.58
CA LYS A 79 0.00 -11.09 1.35
C LYS A 79 1.31 -11.33 0.61
N GLN A 80 1.42 -12.48 0.02
CA GLN A 80 2.50 -12.81 -0.90
C GLN A 80 1.96 -12.71 -2.32
N GLN A 81 2.56 -11.87 -3.11
CA GLN A 81 2.19 -11.66 -4.51
C GLN A 81 3.31 -12.17 -5.41
N THR A 82 2.91 -12.86 -6.47
CA THR A 82 3.78 -13.19 -7.60
C THR A 82 3.54 -12.13 -8.67
N VAL A 83 4.58 -11.39 -9.03
CA VAL A 83 4.45 -10.26 -9.94
C VAL A 83 5.40 -10.35 -11.12
N TYR A 84 4.96 -9.79 -12.24
CA TYR A 84 5.79 -9.49 -13.41
C TYR A 84 5.65 -7.99 -13.70
N GLY A 85 6.72 -7.22 -13.40
CA GLY A 85 6.62 -5.76 -13.42
C GLY A 85 5.52 -5.26 -12.48
N ALA A 86 4.56 -4.51 -13.02
CA ALA A 86 3.39 -4.02 -12.31
C ALA A 86 2.19 -5.00 -12.31
N ILE A 87 2.30 -6.11 -13.03
CA ILE A 87 1.22 -7.09 -13.16
C ILE A 87 1.26 -8.08 -11.99
N VAL A 88 0.17 -8.16 -11.22
CA VAL A 88 0.00 -9.15 -10.16
C VAL A 88 -0.63 -10.40 -10.77
N LEU A 89 0.12 -11.49 -10.81
CA LEU A 89 -0.31 -12.76 -11.40
C LEU A 89 -1.06 -13.64 -10.40
N SER A 90 -0.61 -13.64 -9.17
CA SER A 90 -1.28 -14.37 -8.09
C SER A 90 -1.08 -13.68 -6.76
N GLU A 91 -2.04 -13.81 -5.88
CA GLU A 91 -2.02 -13.28 -4.53
C GLU A 91 -2.47 -14.37 -3.56
N LYS A 92 -1.69 -14.59 -2.52
CA LYS A 92 -2.01 -15.57 -1.46
C LYS A 92 -1.83 -14.93 -0.09
N PRO A 93 -2.66 -15.26 0.90
CA PRO A 93 -2.38 -14.87 2.27
C PRO A 93 -1.01 -15.39 2.68
N SER A 94 -0.21 -14.56 3.34
CA SER A 94 1.06 -14.99 3.91
C SER A 94 0.85 -15.40 5.36
N ASN A 95 1.24 -16.64 5.70
CA ASN A 95 1.21 -17.13 7.07
C ASN A 95 2.52 -16.79 7.84
N GLU A 96 3.44 -16.09 7.19
CA GLU A 96 4.68 -15.69 7.85
C GLU A 96 4.44 -14.60 8.90
N LYS A 97 5.23 -14.63 9.96
CA LYS A 97 5.19 -13.57 10.98
C LYS A 97 5.60 -12.24 10.33
N ILE A 98 4.73 -11.27 10.47
CA ILE A 98 5.02 -9.88 10.08
C ILE A 98 6.03 -9.35 11.11
N THR A 99 7.09 -8.70 10.64
CA THR A 99 8.08 -8.12 11.53
C THR A 99 7.50 -6.91 12.28
N HIS A 100 7.96 -6.69 13.49
CA HIS A 100 7.59 -5.57 14.35
C HIS A 100 7.76 -4.23 13.62
N ASP A 101 8.91 -4.02 12.97
CA ASP A 101 9.21 -2.78 12.24
C ASP A 101 8.27 -2.53 11.06
N ALA A 102 7.87 -3.61 10.36
CA ALA A 102 6.96 -3.50 9.23
C ALA A 102 5.54 -3.09 9.67
N ILE A 103 5.07 -3.60 10.81
CA ILE A 103 3.81 -3.19 11.43
C ILE A 103 3.89 -1.72 11.87
N ALA A 104 4.96 -1.34 12.58
CA ALA A 104 5.18 0.02 13.04
C ALA A 104 5.21 1.02 11.87
N THR A 105 5.93 0.69 10.79
CA THR A 105 6.01 1.52 9.58
C THR A 105 4.63 1.73 8.96
N LEU A 106 3.81 0.68 8.88
CA LEU A 106 2.47 0.80 8.30
C LEU A 106 1.56 1.68 9.15
N TRP A 107 1.60 1.54 10.48
CA TRP A 107 0.88 2.43 11.39
C TRP A 107 1.34 3.88 11.28
N GLN A 108 2.65 4.13 11.17
CA GLN A 108 3.19 5.46 10.92
C GLN A 108 2.60 6.08 9.65
N GLN A 109 2.54 5.34 8.55
CA GLN A 109 1.94 5.81 7.30
C GLN A 109 0.46 6.15 7.45
N GLN A 110 -0.31 5.35 8.21
CA GLN A 110 -1.72 5.63 8.48
C GLN A 110 -1.88 6.92 9.30
N ILE A 111 -1.07 7.09 10.34
CA ILE A 111 -1.14 8.28 11.20
C ILE A 111 -0.67 9.53 10.44
N GLN A 112 0.37 9.42 9.60
CA GLN A 112 0.80 10.54 8.75
C GLN A 112 -0.30 10.97 7.77
N ARG A 113 -1.08 10.00 7.27
CA ARG A 113 -2.17 10.27 6.31
C ARG A 113 -3.42 10.85 6.96
N TYR A 114 -3.79 10.38 8.13
CA TYR A 114 -5.07 10.72 8.78
C TYR A 114 -4.92 11.61 10.02
N GLY A 115 -3.68 11.91 10.42
CA GLY A 115 -3.39 12.71 11.63
C GLY A 115 -3.52 11.90 12.92
N LEU A 116 -3.27 12.57 14.04
CA LEU A 116 -3.37 11.97 15.37
C LEU A 116 -4.81 11.59 15.76
N SER A 117 -5.81 12.19 15.15
CA SER A 117 -7.22 11.82 15.34
C SER A 117 -7.52 10.38 14.93
N TYR A 118 -6.63 9.77 14.16
CA TYR A 118 -6.72 8.36 13.81
C TYR A 118 -6.48 7.42 15.01
N LEU A 119 -5.75 7.89 16.03
CA LEU A 119 -5.56 7.17 17.29
C LEU A 119 -6.84 7.32 18.17
N ASN A 120 -7.15 6.27 18.93
CA ASN A 120 -8.27 6.28 19.85
C ASN A 120 -7.86 6.98 21.15
N TRP A 121 -7.79 8.31 21.14
CA TRP A 121 -7.46 9.10 22.34
C TRP A 121 -8.60 9.02 23.36
N CYS A 122 -8.29 8.55 24.55
CA CYS A 122 -9.23 8.62 25.68
C CYS A 122 -9.19 10.00 26.37
N ASP A 123 -10.14 10.25 27.26
CA ASP A 123 -10.20 11.52 28.00
C ASP A 123 -8.95 11.80 28.82
N ASP A 124 -8.31 10.76 29.35
CA ASP A 124 -7.10 10.91 30.16
C ASP A 124 -5.88 11.25 29.30
N ASP A 125 -5.78 10.70 28.10
CA ASP A 125 -4.78 11.09 27.12
C ASP A 125 -4.91 12.56 26.75
N GLN A 126 -6.13 13.02 26.51
CA GLN A 126 -6.45 14.42 26.22
C GLN A 126 -6.09 15.35 27.39
N LYS A 127 -6.34 14.91 28.64
CA LYS A 127 -5.94 15.65 29.84
C LYS A 127 -4.42 15.74 29.97
N LEU A 128 -3.71 14.62 29.68
CA LEU A 128 -2.27 14.58 29.71
C LEU A 128 -1.67 15.57 28.70
N LEU A 129 -2.13 15.56 27.45
CA LEU A 129 -1.69 16.48 26.42
C LEU A 129 -1.94 17.96 26.79
N ARG A 130 -3.12 18.26 27.39
CA ARG A 130 -3.42 19.62 27.86
C ARG A 130 -2.50 20.06 28.98
N ARG A 131 -2.20 19.19 29.97
CA ARG A 131 -1.24 19.49 31.05
C ARG A 131 0.16 19.73 30.50
N TRP A 132 0.59 18.90 29.55
CA TRP A 132 1.90 19.07 28.94
C TRP A 132 2.02 20.38 28.19
N ARG A 133 1.05 20.73 27.35
CA ARG A 133 1.02 22.03 26.65
C ARG A 133 1.04 23.21 27.65
N TRP A 134 0.32 23.10 28.73
CA TRP A 134 0.35 24.12 29.78
C TRP A 134 1.73 24.25 30.42
N ILE A 135 2.42 23.15 30.76
CA ILE A 135 3.77 23.17 31.31
C ILE A 135 4.75 23.81 30.33
N THR A 136 4.73 23.41 29.05
CA THR A 136 5.63 23.95 28.03
C THR A 136 5.43 25.46 27.80
N GLN A 137 4.24 25.98 27.99
CA GLN A 137 3.94 27.39 27.86
C GLN A 137 4.31 28.20 29.11
N THR A 138 4.12 27.66 30.31
CA THR A 138 4.30 28.38 31.57
C THR A 138 5.71 28.19 32.16
N GLN A 139 6.34 27.04 31.93
CA GLN A 139 7.63 26.69 32.51
C GLN A 139 8.70 26.56 31.44
N GLN A 140 8.88 27.60 30.64
CA GLN A 140 9.84 27.62 29.51
C GLN A 140 11.28 27.32 29.92
N HIS A 141 11.66 27.63 31.17
CA HIS A 141 13.00 27.37 31.70
C HIS A 141 13.35 25.89 31.84
N LEU A 142 12.35 25.00 31.85
CA LEU A 142 12.55 23.56 31.96
C LEU A 142 12.86 22.89 30.60
N ASN A 143 12.81 23.63 29.49
CA ASN A 143 13.10 23.15 28.15
C ASN A 143 12.32 21.85 27.76
N PHE A 144 11.08 21.72 28.23
CA PHE A 144 10.22 20.61 27.79
C PHE A 144 9.99 20.64 26.28
N PRO A 145 10.02 19.50 25.60
CA PRO A 145 9.71 19.44 24.17
C PRO A 145 8.28 19.93 23.93
N LYS A 146 8.11 20.74 22.87
CA LYS A 146 6.78 21.15 22.42
C LYS A 146 6.03 19.94 21.90
N ILE A 147 4.75 19.86 22.26
CA ILE A 147 3.84 18.80 21.77
C ILE A 147 2.74 19.46 20.94
N GLU A 148 3.10 19.94 19.78
CA GLU A 148 2.15 20.28 18.73
C GLU A 148 1.79 19.03 17.96
N GLU A 149 0.59 18.99 17.35
CA GLU A 149 0.16 17.84 16.58
C GLU A 149 1.12 17.51 15.42
N SER A 150 1.63 18.55 14.75
CA SER A 150 2.64 18.43 13.70
C SER A 150 3.92 17.77 14.18
N ASP A 151 4.41 18.16 15.38
CA ASP A 151 5.63 17.60 15.94
C ASP A 151 5.45 16.13 16.32
N LEU A 152 4.31 15.78 16.89
CA LEU A 152 3.96 14.39 17.23
C LEU A 152 3.86 13.51 15.99
N VAL A 153 3.26 13.99 14.91
CA VAL A 153 3.16 13.26 13.64
C VAL A 153 4.53 13.10 12.98
N GLN A 154 5.36 14.15 13.00
CA GLN A 154 6.70 14.08 12.41
C GLN A 154 7.64 13.15 13.18
N ASN A 155 7.55 13.14 14.51
CA ASN A 155 8.43 12.36 15.38
C ASN A 155 7.83 11.02 15.83
N ILE A 156 6.84 10.50 15.10
CA ILE A 156 6.10 9.29 15.47
C ILE A 156 6.99 8.06 15.65
N SER A 157 8.09 8.00 14.90
CA SER A 157 9.10 6.95 15.01
C SER A 157 9.80 6.89 16.37
N GLN A 158 9.84 8.02 17.09
CA GLN A 158 10.53 8.10 18.37
C GLN A 158 9.63 7.76 19.56
N TRP A 159 8.37 8.22 19.53
CA TRP A 159 7.50 8.09 20.71
C TRP A 159 6.46 6.99 20.59
N LEU A 160 6.02 6.62 19.39
CA LEU A 160 4.94 5.63 19.19
C LEU A 160 5.43 4.34 18.55
N ALA A 161 6.25 4.41 17.51
CA ALA A 161 6.68 3.22 16.77
C ALA A 161 7.28 2.10 17.63
N PRO A 162 8.06 2.38 18.68
CA PRO A 162 8.61 1.31 19.54
C PRO A 162 7.54 0.48 20.26
N PHE A 163 6.32 0.99 20.39
CA PHE A 163 5.25 0.36 21.16
C PHE A 163 4.17 -0.30 20.31
N ILE A 164 4.08 0.02 19.02
CA ILE A 164 2.97 -0.41 18.16
C ILE A 164 3.31 -1.57 17.21
N GLY A 165 4.53 -2.08 17.25
CA GLY A 165 4.96 -3.13 16.32
C GLY A 165 4.27 -4.49 16.49
N ASP A 166 3.60 -4.74 17.61
CA ASP A 166 2.81 -5.95 17.84
C ASP A 166 1.30 -5.75 17.59
N ILE A 167 0.88 -4.50 17.37
CA ILE A 167 -0.53 -4.15 17.21
C ILE A 167 -0.97 -4.42 15.77
N LYS A 168 -1.76 -5.47 15.57
CA LYS A 168 -2.30 -5.85 14.25
C LYS A 168 -3.73 -5.36 13.99
N ASN A 169 -4.37 -4.79 15.00
CA ASN A 169 -5.72 -4.25 14.90
C ASN A 169 -5.79 -2.91 15.62
N LYS A 170 -6.45 -1.92 15.00
CA LYS A 170 -6.60 -0.57 15.57
C LYS A 170 -7.24 -0.54 16.96
N ASN A 171 -8.03 -1.54 17.31
CA ASN A 171 -8.76 -1.63 18.57
C ASN A 171 -7.97 -2.36 19.68
N GLN A 172 -6.72 -2.76 19.42
CA GLN A 172 -5.80 -3.27 20.43
C GLN A 172 -5.08 -2.14 21.13
#